data_00abe9eb34a54b3199e2852a80587932
#
_entry.id   00abe9eb34a54b3199e2852a80587932
#
_cell.length_a   1.000
_cell.length_b   1.000
_cell.length_c   1.000
_cell.angle_alpha   90.00
_cell.angle_beta   90.00
_cell.angle_gamma   90.00
#
_symmetry.space_group_name_H-M   'P 1'
#
loop_
_entity.id
_entity.type
_entity.pdbx_description
1 polymer ?
#
loop_
_entity_poly.entity_id
_entity_poly.type
_entity_poly.pdbx_seq_one_letter_code
_entity_poly.pdbx_strand_id
1 'polypeptide(L)'
;AGSIVRPASYCGVVGYKPSYATLPRAGIKPVAESLDTLGVMARTPGDAALLVGVLSGRDLLPSPLARAPVIALCRTHEWPAAHPETAAALEHAAKSAARAGAKVKELELPREFSGLLQAQIDVMNYEIYRALASDRLHRFAGLSDTLKKLIDAAGKVDAARYDAARALAATCRAMLGDVFADADVIIAPSAQGEAPRGLAITGDPIFCRIWTLLGVPVMNIPCSQGPNGLPVGVQIIGRIGDDARALGVAEWMQERL
;
A
#
# COMPACT_ATOMS: atom_id res chain seq x y z
N ALA A 1 7.68 -3.43 -0.99
CA ALA A 1 6.42 -2.74 -0.72
C ALA A 1 6.24 -1.55 -1.66
N GLY A 2 4.98 -1.12 -1.89
CA GLY A 2 4.64 0.11 -2.57
C GLY A 2 4.87 0.16 -4.08
N SER A 3 5.23 -0.94 -4.72
CA SER A 3 5.50 -0.99 -6.16
C SER A 3 4.24 -0.85 -7.05
N ILE A 4 3.05 -0.84 -6.46
CA ILE A 4 1.77 -0.62 -7.13
C ILE A 4 1.21 0.75 -6.74
N VAL A 5 0.99 0.97 -5.46
CA VAL A 5 0.30 2.16 -4.92
C VAL A 5 1.11 3.44 -5.13
N ARG A 6 2.41 3.43 -4.77
CA ARG A 6 3.29 4.59 -4.94
C ARG A 6 3.44 5.05 -6.40
N PRO A 7 3.84 4.19 -7.37
CA PRO A 7 3.95 4.62 -8.76
C PRO A 7 2.60 5.00 -9.36
N ALA A 8 1.49 4.39 -8.95
CA ALA A 8 0.16 4.80 -9.38
C ALA A 8 -0.16 6.23 -8.92
N SER A 9 0.23 6.62 -7.70
CA SER A 9 0.11 7.99 -7.22
C SER A 9 0.90 8.96 -8.10
N TYR A 10 2.15 8.62 -8.41
CA TYR A 10 3.01 9.45 -9.24
C TYR A 10 2.56 9.58 -10.71
N CYS A 11 1.86 8.58 -11.21
CA CYS A 11 1.35 8.55 -12.58
C CYS A 11 -0.09 9.07 -12.71
N GLY A 12 -0.75 9.42 -11.62
CA GLY A 12 -2.13 9.90 -11.63
C GLY A 12 -3.14 8.83 -12.09
N VAL A 13 -2.93 7.59 -11.71
CA VAL A 13 -3.79 6.45 -12.07
C VAL A 13 -4.23 5.69 -10.82
N VAL A 14 -5.27 4.89 -10.95
CA VAL A 14 -5.65 3.93 -9.91
C VAL A 14 -4.62 2.81 -9.84
N GLY A 15 -4.15 2.49 -8.63
CA GLY A 15 -3.29 1.33 -8.39
C GLY A 15 -3.94 0.44 -7.35
N TYR A 16 -4.28 -0.78 -7.70
CA TYR A 16 -4.91 -1.73 -6.79
C TYR A 16 -3.99 -2.89 -6.44
N LYS A 17 -3.63 -2.97 -5.17
CA LYS A 17 -2.98 -4.10 -4.52
C LYS A 17 -4.06 -4.86 -3.73
N PRO A 18 -4.51 -6.02 -4.19
CA PRO A 18 -5.52 -6.80 -3.48
C PRO A 18 -5.02 -7.31 -2.11
N SER A 19 -5.90 -7.88 -1.33
CA SER A 19 -5.54 -8.68 -0.16
C SER A 19 -4.44 -9.66 -0.49
N TYR A 20 -3.51 -9.89 0.46
CA TYR A 20 -2.42 -10.84 0.25
C TYR A 20 -2.96 -12.22 -0.17
N ALA A 21 -2.27 -12.86 -1.12
CA ALA A 21 -2.62 -14.17 -1.68
C ALA A 21 -3.96 -14.23 -2.48
N THR A 22 -4.56 -13.11 -2.84
CA THR A 22 -5.73 -13.09 -3.74
C THR A 22 -5.38 -13.62 -5.14
N LEU A 23 -4.21 -13.27 -5.65
CA LEU A 23 -3.70 -13.76 -6.94
C LEU A 23 -2.58 -14.78 -6.73
N PRO A 24 -2.55 -15.90 -7.49
CA PRO A 24 -1.46 -16.86 -7.44
C PRO A 24 -0.18 -16.24 -8.01
N ARG A 25 0.97 -16.60 -7.42
CA ARG A 25 2.29 -16.09 -7.85
C ARG A 25 3.12 -17.15 -8.57
N ALA A 26 2.50 -18.24 -9.00
CA ALA A 26 3.18 -19.29 -9.77
C ALA A 26 3.81 -18.71 -11.04
N GLY A 27 5.05 -19.05 -11.33
CA GLY A 27 5.81 -18.54 -12.48
C GLY A 27 6.42 -17.15 -12.30
N ILE A 28 6.25 -16.52 -11.14
CA ILE A 28 6.86 -15.22 -10.82
C ILE A 28 8.02 -15.44 -9.85
N LYS A 29 9.17 -14.82 -10.15
CA LYS A 29 10.32 -14.89 -9.26
C LYS A 29 10.00 -14.15 -7.95
N PRO A 30 10.02 -14.83 -6.79
CA PRO A 30 9.74 -14.18 -5.52
C PRO A 30 10.91 -13.29 -5.12
N VAL A 31 10.59 -12.19 -4.44
CA VAL A 31 11.54 -11.31 -3.77
C VAL A 31 11.36 -11.41 -2.26
N ALA A 32 10.12 -11.30 -1.79
CA ALA A 32 9.79 -11.48 -0.38
C ALA A 32 8.47 -12.27 -0.30
N GLU A 33 8.58 -13.57 -0.02
CA GLU A 33 7.48 -14.54 -0.15
C GLU A 33 6.23 -14.15 0.64
N SER A 34 6.41 -13.64 1.86
CA SER A 34 5.28 -13.26 2.72
C SER A 34 4.73 -11.85 2.45
N LEU A 35 5.33 -11.08 1.52
CA LEU A 35 4.97 -9.70 1.23
C LEU A 35 4.54 -9.50 -0.22
N ASP A 36 5.09 -10.27 -1.15
CA ASP A 36 4.86 -10.07 -2.58
C ASP A 36 3.38 -10.28 -2.91
N THR A 37 2.81 -9.30 -3.56
CA THR A 37 1.41 -9.28 -3.98
C THR A 37 1.35 -8.74 -5.40
N LEU A 38 0.70 -9.49 -6.29
CA LEU A 38 0.35 -8.99 -7.62
C LEU A 38 -0.75 -7.96 -7.49
N GLY A 39 -0.68 -6.93 -8.32
CA GLY A 39 -1.71 -5.92 -8.41
C GLY A 39 -1.73 -5.30 -9.80
N VAL A 40 -2.64 -4.39 -10.01
CA VAL A 40 -2.93 -3.79 -11.31
C VAL A 40 -2.95 -2.27 -11.23
N MET A 41 -2.77 -1.62 -12.37
CA MET A 41 -3.00 -0.20 -12.55
C MET A 41 -4.02 0.00 -13.64
N ALA A 42 -4.95 0.92 -13.44
CA ALA A 42 -6.04 1.19 -14.35
C ALA A 42 -6.48 2.66 -14.25
N ARG A 43 -7.45 3.09 -15.07
CA ARG A 43 -8.01 4.45 -14.98
C ARG A 43 -9.06 4.58 -13.89
N THR A 44 -9.79 3.49 -13.62
CA THR A 44 -10.87 3.47 -12.63
C THR A 44 -10.72 2.28 -11.67
N PRO A 45 -11.28 2.34 -10.45
CA PRO A 45 -11.39 1.19 -9.57
C PRO A 45 -12.18 0.04 -10.19
N GLY A 46 -13.21 0.33 -10.99
CA GLY A 46 -13.98 -0.68 -11.72
C GLY A 46 -13.13 -1.46 -12.71
N ASP A 47 -12.28 -0.79 -13.52
CA ASP A 47 -11.36 -1.47 -14.43
C ASP A 47 -10.35 -2.34 -13.67
N ALA A 48 -9.84 -1.83 -12.55
CA ALA A 48 -8.90 -2.57 -11.70
C ALA A 48 -9.57 -3.80 -11.06
N ALA A 49 -10.82 -3.65 -10.60
CA ALA A 49 -11.63 -4.73 -10.05
C ALA A 49 -11.93 -5.81 -11.09
N LEU A 50 -12.30 -5.40 -12.32
CA LEU A 50 -12.54 -6.31 -13.42
C LEU A 50 -11.31 -7.17 -13.71
N LEU A 51 -10.14 -6.56 -13.86
CA LEU A 51 -8.92 -7.29 -14.17
C LEU A 51 -8.53 -8.26 -13.04
N VAL A 52 -8.55 -7.83 -11.79
CA VAL A 52 -8.23 -8.73 -10.66
C VAL A 52 -9.32 -9.79 -10.49
N GLY A 53 -10.59 -9.45 -10.72
CA GLY A 53 -11.71 -10.39 -10.71
C GLY A 53 -11.51 -11.54 -11.68
N VAL A 54 -11.20 -11.22 -12.95
CA VAL A 54 -10.90 -12.23 -13.98
C VAL A 54 -9.70 -13.11 -13.59
N LEU A 55 -8.60 -12.51 -13.10
CA LEU A 55 -7.39 -13.23 -12.74
C LEU A 55 -7.56 -14.11 -11.48
N SER A 56 -8.45 -13.73 -10.57
CA SER A 56 -8.68 -14.46 -9.31
C SER A 56 -9.89 -15.39 -9.34
N GLY A 57 -10.75 -15.27 -10.34
CA GLY A 57 -12.06 -15.94 -10.39
C GLY A 57 -13.04 -15.42 -9.34
N ARG A 58 -12.86 -14.18 -8.84
CA ARG A 58 -13.72 -13.56 -7.82
C ARG A 58 -14.57 -12.46 -8.44
N ASP A 59 -15.78 -12.28 -7.91
CA ASP A 59 -16.58 -11.10 -8.23
C ASP A 59 -16.10 -9.95 -7.33
N LEU A 60 -15.41 -9.00 -7.93
CA LEU A 60 -14.84 -7.82 -7.25
C LEU A 60 -15.40 -6.51 -7.82
N LEU A 61 -16.32 -6.58 -8.77
CA LEU A 61 -16.88 -5.37 -9.39
C LEU A 61 -17.53 -4.49 -8.31
N PRO A 62 -17.22 -3.19 -8.30
CA PRO A 62 -17.86 -2.26 -7.38
C PRO A 62 -19.38 -2.26 -7.56
N SER A 63 -20.10 -2.38 -6.46
CA SER A 63 -21.55 -2.17 -6.45
C SER A 63 -21.86 -0.80 -5.83
N PRO A 64 -22.94 -0.14 -6.26
CA PRO A 64 -23.38 1.09 -5.63
C PRO A 64 -23.49 0.93 -4.11
N LEU A 65 -22.93 1.87 -3.38
CA LEU A 65 -23.00 1.83 -1.92
C LEU A 65 -24.44 2.12 -1.47
N ALA A 66 -24.98 1.27 -0.60
CA ALA A 66 -26.32 1.46 -0.05
C ALA A 66 -26.44 2.72 0.85
N ARG A 67 -25.30 3.21 1.34
CA ARG A 67 -25.18 4.45 2.13
C ARG A 67 -23.82 5.10 1.88
N ALA A 68 -23.71 6.38 2.19
CA ALA A 68 -22.42 7.05 2.23
C ALA A 68 -21.49 6.34 3.22
N PRO A 69 -20.18 6.18 2.89
CA PRO A 69 -19.25 5.39 3.69
C PRO A 69 -18.86 6.11 5.00
N VAL A 70 -18.42 5.32 5.98
CA VAL A 70 -17.65 5.79 7.12
C VAL A 70 -16.17 5.63 6.81
N ILE A 71 -15.43 6.72 6.84
CA ILE A 71 -14.02 6.78 6.44
C ILE A 71 -13.17 7.18 7.63
N ALA A 72 -12.15 6.39 7.94
CA ALA A 72 -11.14 6.74 8.93
C ALA A 72 -9.96 7.44 8.25
N LEU A 73 -9.63 8.67 8.66
CA LEU A 73 -8.48 9.42 8.15
C LEU A 73 -7.27 9.11 9.02
N CYS A 74 -6.25 8.50 8.42
CA CYS A 74 -5.04 8.07 9.12
C CYS A 74 -3.79 8.74 8.53
N ARG A 75 -3.06 9.47 9.37
CA ARG A 75 -1.79 10.07 8.97
C ARG A 75 -0.61 9.10 9.09
N THR A 76 -0.77 8.00 9.80
CA THR A 76 0.26 7.02 10.16
C THR A 76 1.37 7.58 11.06
N HIS A 77 2.21 6.71 11.63
CA HIS A 77 3.37 7.15 12.43
C HIS A 77 4.46 7.79 11.57
N GLU A 78 4.43 7.54 10.25
CA GLU A 78 5.36 8.08 9.26
C GLU A 78 4.98 9.48 8.75
N TRP A 79 3.93 10.10 9.31
CA TRP A 79 3.44 11.42 8.90
C TRP A 79 4.52 12.51 8.76
N PRO A 80 5.57 12.56 9.59
CA PRO A 80 6.65 13.53 9.43
C PRO A 80 7.37 13.45 8.07
N ALA A 81 7.24 12.36 7.33
CA ALA A 81 7.80 12.21 5.99
C ALA A 81 6.88 12.72 4.86
N ALA A 82 5.66 13.15 5.18
CA ALA A 82 4.71 13.70 4.21
C ALA A 82 5.13 15.12 3.78
N HIS A 83 5.15 15.35 2.47
CA HIS A 83 5.32 16.70 1.94
C HIS A 83 4.00 17.50 2.07
N PRO A 84 4.05 18.84 2.00
CA PRO A 84 2.86 19.69 2.14
C PRO A 84 1.73 19.35 1.16
N GLU A 85 2.06 19.00 -0.09
CA GLU A 85 1.09 18.60 -1.11
C GLU A 85 0.39 17.29 -0.79
N THR A 86 1.06 16.36 -0.11
CA THR A 86 0.45 15.11 0.38
C THR A 86 -0.53 15.40 1.51
N ALA A 87 -0.17 16.31 2.42
CA ALA A 87 -1.09 16.73 3.48
C ALA A 87 -2.32 17.41 2.88
N ALA A 88 -2.13 18.29 1.90
CA ALA A 88 -3.22 18.97 1.20
C ALA A 88 -4.13 17.98 0.46
N ALA A 89 -3.56 16.97 -0.23
CA ALA A 89 -4.31 15.93 -0.93
C ALA A 89 -5.16 15.10 0.03
N LEU A 90 -4.60 14.67 1.16
CA LEU A 90 -5.33 13.87 2.16
C LEU A 90 -6.49 14.67 2.76
N GLU A 91 -6.27 15.95 3.07
CA GLU A 91 -7.33 16.84 3.56
C GLU A 91 -8.40 17.13 2.50
N HIS A 92 -7.99 17.31 1.24
CA HIS A 92 -8.92 17.51 0.13
C HIS A 92 -9.83 16.29 -0.02
N ALA A 93 -9.27 15.08 -0.03
CA ALA A 93 -10.03 13.83 -0.12
C ALA A 93 -11.04 13.69 1.03
N ALA A 94 -10.61 13.96 2.26
CA ALA A 94 -11.46 13.90 3.44
C ALA A 94 -12.63 14.92 3.37
N LYS A 95 -12.34 16.17 3.00
CA LYS A 95 -13.33 17.24 2.86
C LYS A 95 -14.31 16.96 1.72
N SER A 96 -13.84 16.44 0.59
CA SER A 96 -14.70 16.07 -0.55
C SER A 96 -15.63 14.92 -0.19
N ALA A 97 -15.13 13.89 0.48
CA ALA A 97 -15.93 12.79 0.96
C ALA A 97 -17.00 13.26 1.98
N ALA A 98 -16.63 14.12 2.93
CA ALA A 98 -17.56 14.67 3.92
C ALA A 98 -18.68 15.53 3.27
N ARG A 99 -18.33 16.37 2.28
CA ARG A 99 -19.32 17.16 1.51
C ARG A 99 -20.29 16.26 0.74
N ALA A 100 -19.83 15.08 0.32
CA ALA A 100 -20.66 14.09 -0.36
C ALA A 100 -21.44 13.16 0.61
N GLY A 101 -21.43 13.47 1.92
CA GLY A 101 -22.21 12.78 2.94
C GLY A 101 -21.48 11.65 3.67
N ALA A 102 -20.20 11.40 3.40
CA ALA A 102 -19.43 10.43 4.17
C ALA A 102 -19.23 10.93 5.61
N LYS A 103 -19.22 9.98 6.56
CA LYS A 103 -18.77 10.26 7.93
C LYS A 103 -17.26 10.06 8.00
N VAL A 104 -16.51 11.16 8.08
CA VAL A 104 -15.05 11.12 8.21
C VAL A 104 -14.68 11.25 9.69
N LYS A 105 -13.78 10.38 10.17
CA LYS A 105 -13.26 10.35 11.53
C LYS A 105 -11.74 10.32 11.51
N GLU A 106 -11.10 11.04 12.41
CA GLU A 106 -9.66 10.89 12.64
C GLU A 106 -9.35 9.49 13.21
N LEU A 107 -8.28 8.89 12.74
CA LEU A 107 -7.75 7.61 13.23
C LEU A 107 -6.29 7.76 13.61
N GLU A 108 -5.99 7.56 14.87
CA GLU A 108 -4.64 7.35 15.38
C GLU A 108 -4.40 5.84 15.51
N LEU A 109 -3.32 5.36 14.87
CA LEU A 109 -2.94 3.95 14.97
C LEU A 109 -2.41 3.65 16.37
N PRO A 110 -2.72 2.48 16.96
CA PRO A 110 -2.15 2.05 18.23
C PRO A 110 -0.61 2.11 18.23
N ARG A 111 -0.03 2.30 19.40
CA ARG A 111 1.42 2.44 19.58
C ARG A 111 2.22 1.26 19.00
N GLU A 112 1.66 0.08 19.05
CA GLU A 112 2.25 -1.16 18.50
C GLU A 112 2.56 -1.04 17.02
N PHE A 113 1.76 -0.26 16.27
CA PHE A 113 1.94 -0.05 14.83
C PHE A 113 3.19 0.77 14.49
N SER A 114 3.76 1.53 15.44
CA SER A 114 4.96 2.34 15.19
C SER A 114 6.19 1.52 14.81
N GLY A 115 6.25 0.24 15.19
CA GLY A 115 7.32 -0.68 14.83
C GLY A 115 7.16 -1.35 13.45
N LEU A 116 6.00 -1.23 12.82
CA LEU A 116 5.69 -1.98 11.58
C LEU A 116 6.53 -1.55 10.37
N LEU A 117 6.97 -0.30 10.31
CA LEU A 117 7.87 0.17 9.25
C LEU A 117 9.18 -0.65 9.26
N GLN A 118 9.84 -0.71 10.41
CA GLN A 118 11.07 -1.47 10.56
C GLN A 118 10.83 -2.98 10.41
N ALA A 119 9.74 -3.49 10.98
CA ALA A 119 9.37 -4.89 10.83
C ALA A 119 9.19 -5.30 9.35
N GLN A 120 8.57 -4.44 8.52
CA GLN A 120 8.44 -4.70 7.10
C GLN A 120 9.80 -4.76 6.40
N ILE A 121 10.72 -3.86 6.76
CA ILE A 121 12.09 -3.83 6.22
C ILE A 121 12.84 -5.12 6.60
N ASP A 122 12.74 -5.55 7.85
CA ASP A 122 13.41 -6.76 8.35
C ASP A 122 12.85 -8.02 7.68
N VAL A 123 11.54 -8.15 7.58
CA VAL A 123 10.90 -9.27 6.86
C VAL A 123 11.33 -9.29 5.40
N MET A 124 11.27 -8.15 4.70
CA MET A 124 11.67 -8.04 3.30
C MET A 124 13.16 -8.42 3.12
N ASN A 125 14.04 -7.89 3.95
CA ASN A 125 15.47 -8.14 3.85
C ASN A 125 15.80 -9.61 4.11
N TYR A 126 15.25 -10.21 5.15
CA TYR A 126 15.47 -11.62 5.44
C TYR A 126 15.02 -12.54 4.30
N GLU A 127 13.88 -12.25 3.71
CA GLU A 127 13.33 -13.05 2.63
C GLU A 127 14.04 -12.82 1.29
N ILE A 128 14.36 -11.57 0.92
CA ILE A 128 15.10 -11.27 -0.33
C ILE A 128 16.49 -11.89 -0.34
N TYR A 129 17.20 -11.90 0.79
CA TYR A 129 18.52 -12.52 0.88
C TYR A 129 18.50 -14.00 0.54
N ARG A 130 17.41 -14.69 0.89
CA ARG A 130 17.18 -16.12 0.59
C ARG A 130 16.64 -16.33 -0.81
N ALA A 131 15.66 -15.54 -1.22
CA ALA A 131 15.06 -15.63 -2.55
C ALA A 131 16.08 -15.41 -3.68
N LEU A 132 17.05 -14.53 -3.44
CA LEU A 132 18.12 -14.23 -4.40
C LEU A 132 19.40 -15.05 -4.15
N ALA A 133 19.33 -16.16 -3.42
CA ALA A 133 20.51 -16.97 -3.09
C ALA A 133 21.27 -17.43 -4.34
N SER A 134 20.59 -17.91 -5.38
CA SER A 134 21.22 -18.33 -6.63
C SER A 134 21.93 -17.17 -7.34
N ASP A 135 21.29 -16.01 -7.43
CA ASP A 135 21.88 -14.83 -8.07
C ASP A 135 23.07 -14.32 -7.26
N ARG A 136 22.95 -14.32 -5.94
CA ARG A 136 24.01 -13.90 -5.00
C ARG A 136 25.23 -14.81 -5.06
N LEU A 137 25.02 -16.13 -5.15
CA LEU A 137 26.13 -17.10 -5.11
C LEU A 137 26.79 -17.28 -6.48
N HIS A 138 26.04 -17.17 -7.58
CA HIS A 138 26.56 -17.54 -8.90
C HIS A 138 26.61 -16.39 -9.91
N ARG A 139 25.94 -15.24 -9.63
CA ARG A 139 25.83 -14.15 -10.59
C ARG A 139 26.05 -12.76 -9.97
N PHE A 140 26.65 -12.69 -8.78
CA PHE A 140 26.75 -11.43 -8.01
C PHE A 140 27.43 -10.31 -8.80
N ALA A 141 28.48 -10.60 -9.57
CA ALA A 141 29.20 -9.62 -10.37
C ALA A 141 28.30 -8.91 -11.40
N GLY A 142 27.32 -9.62 -11.96
CA GLY A 142 26.38 -9.10 -12.96
C GLY A 142 25.18 -8.33 -12.38
N LEU A 143 25.04 -8.26 -11.05
CA LEU A 143 23.96 -7.50 -10.41
C LEU A 143 24.28 -6.00 -10.44
N SER A 144 23.22 -5.16 -10.48
CA SER A 144 23.36 -3.72 -10.33
C SER A 144 23.92 -3.37 -8.93
N ASP A 145 24.62 -2.25 -8.82
CA ASP A 145 25.19 -1.81 -7.53
C ASP A 145 24.10 -1.55 -6.48
N THR A 146 22.94 -1.07 -6.91
CA THR A 146 21.77 -0.90 -6.02
C THR A 146 21.33 -2.23 -5.44
N LEU A 147 21.25 -3.29 -6.26
CA LEU A 147 20.84 -4.62 -5.79
C LEU A 147 21.92 -5.27 -4.92
N LYS A 148 23.21 -5.07 -5.24
CA LYS A 148 24.31 -5.53 -4.39
C LYS A 148 24.23 -4.92 -2.99
N LYS A 149 24.08 -3.59 -2.90
CA LYS A 149 23.90 -2.88 -1.62
C LYS A 149 22.70 -3.40 -0.82
N LEU A 150 21.58 -3.66 -1.52
CA LEU A 150 20.38 -4.22 -0.89
C LEU A 150 20.66 -5.62 -0.33
N ILE A 151 21.32 -6.50 -1.08
CA ILE A 151 21.68 -7.85 -0.65
C ILE A 151 22.63 -7.80 0.56
N ASP A 152 23.62 -6.91 0.54
CA ASP A 152 24.58 -6.74 1.67
C ASP A 152 23.86 -6.27 2.95
N ALA A 153 22.91 -5.34 2.82
CA ALA A 153 22.08 -4.90 3.94
C ALA A 153 21.16 -6.04 4.43
N ALA A 154 20.57 -6.77 3.50
CA ALA A 154 19.65 -7.88 3.77
C ALA A 154 20.33 -9.02 4.54
N GLY A 155 21.61 -9.31 4.25
CA GLY A 155 22.40 -10.34 4.95
C GLY A 155 22.65 -10.07 6.43
N LYS A 156 22.36 -8.84 6.91
CA LYS A 156 22.55 -8.45 8.32
C LYS A 156 21.32 -8.76 9.20
N VAL A 157 20.20 -9.19 8.60
CA VAL A 157 18.99 -9.55 9.34
C VAL A 157 19.04 -11.04 9.67
N ASP A 158 19.14 -11.35 10.94
CA ASP A 158 19.13 -12.73 11.44
C ASP A 158 17.70 -13.28 11.64
N ALA A 159 17.61 -14.56 11.98
CA ALA A 159 16.33 -15.22 12.19
C ALA A 159 15.55 -14.63 13.38
N ALA A 160 16.23 -14.23 14.44
CA ALA A 160 15.57 -13.69 15.63
C ALA A 160 14.86 -12.35 15.33
N ARG A 161 15.52 -11.45 14.57
CA ARG A 161 14.90 -10.21 14.10
C ARG A 161 13.73 -10.48 13.16
N TYR A 162 13.87 -11.42 12.25
CA TYR A 162 12.80 -11.83 11.34
C TYR A 162 11.58 -12.35 12.10
N ASP A 163 11.80 -13.26 13.05
CA ASP A 163 10.71 -13.84 13.85
C ASP A 163 10.02 -12.80 14.73
N ALA A 164 10.78 -11.89 15.35
CA ALA A 164 10.23 -10.77 16.11
C ALA A 164 9.38 -9.83 15.22
N ALA A 165 9.86 -9.50 14.01
CA ALA A 165 9.13 -8.68 13.06
C ALA A 165 7.81 -9.32 12.61
N ARG A 166 7.82 -10.64 12.37
CA ARG A 166 6.61 -11.39 12.04
C ARG A 166 5.63 -11.51 13.20
N ALA A 167 6.13 -11.67 14.41
CA ALA A 167 5.29 -11.69 15.62
C ALA A 167 4.60 -10.34 15.83
N LEU A 168 5.33 -9.22 15.68
CA LEU A 168 4.73 -7.88 15.72
C LEU A 168 3.66 -7.70 14.64
N ALA A 169 3.94 -8.12 13.41
CA ALA A 169 2.98 -8.04 12.31
C ALA A 169 1.71 -8.88 12.59
N ALA A 170 1.85 -10.05 13.19
CA ALA A 170 0.72 -10.89 13.59
C ALA A 170 -0.13 -10.23 14.69
N THR A 171 0.51 -9.65 15.71
CA THR A 171 -0.17 -8.89 16.76
C THR A 171 -0.96 -7.72 16.17
N CYS A 172 -0.32 -6.86 15.36
CA CYS A 172 -0.99 -5.72 14.74
C CYS A 172 -2.10 -6.14 13.76
N ARG A 173 -1.93 -7.28 13.06
CA ARG A 173 -2.98 -7.82 12.19
C ARG A 173 -4.21 -8.26 12.99
N ALA A 174 -4.03 -8.85 14.15
CA ALA A 174 -5.14 -9.21 15.04
C ALA A 174 -5.90 -7.98 15.55
N MET A 175 -5.24 -6.85 15.71
CA MET A 175 -5.84 -5.58 16.12
C MET A 175 -6.60 -4.85 15.00
N LEU A 176 -6.52 -5.29 13.74
CA LEU A 176 -7.16 -4.57 12.61
C LEU A 176 -8.68 -4.46 12.77
N GLY A 177 -9.34 -5.41 13.43
CA GLY A 177 -10.77 -5.32 13.73
C GLY A 177 -11.10 -4.04 14.51
N ASP A 178 -10.35 -3.76 15.55
CA ASP A 178 -10.53 -2.58 16.40
C ASP A 178 -10.07 -1.30 15.70
N VAL A 179 -8.96 -1.37 14.92
CA VAL A 179 -8.44 -0.22 14.14
C VAL A 179 -9.47 0.27 13.12
N PHE A 180 -10.13 -0.64 12.43
CA PHE A 180 -11.22 -0.26 11.53
C PHE A 180 -12.49 0.15 12.29
N ALA A 181 -12.76 -0.45 13.46
CA ALA A 181 -13.96 -0.25 14.24
C ALA A 181 -15.24 -0.24 13.34
N ASP A 182 -15.95 0.90 13.26
CA ASP A 182 -17.12 1.08 12.40
C ASP A 182 -16.79 1.69 11.03
N ALA A 183 -15.51 1.95 10.71
CA ALA A 183 -15.10 2.47 9.42
C ALA A 183 -15.19 1.40 8.32
N ASP A 184 -15.69 1.82 7.16
CA ASP A 184 -15.71 0.99 5.97
C ASP A 184 -14.30 0.86 5.36
N VAL A 185 -13.55 1.96 5.36
CA VAL A 185 -12.15 2.05 4.88
C VAL A 185 -11.35 3.03 5.71
N ILE A 186 -10.01 2.92 5.58
CA ILE A 186 -9.07 3.93 6.04
C ILE A 186 -8.53 4.67 4.81
N ILE A 187 -8.38 6.00 4.88
CA ILE A 187 -7.63 6.79 3.90
C ILE A 187 -6.31 7.25 4.51
N ALA A 188 -5.24 7.20 3.71
CA ALA A 188 -3.89 7.55 4.14
C ALA A 188 -3.06 8.08 2.95
N PRO A 189 -1.85 8.65 3.17
CA PRO A 189 -0.96 9.06 2.08
C PRO A 189 -0.53 7.87 1.21
N SER A 190 -0.54 8.02 -0.12
CA SER A 190 0.02 7.02 -1.05
C SER A 190 1.52 7.13 -1.22
N ALA A 191 2.05 8.35 -1.20
CA ALA A 191 3.46 8.68 -1.39
C ALA A 191 3.82 9.93 -0.59
N GLN A 192 5.10 10.29 -0.55
CA GLN A 192 5.58 11.45 0.22
C GLN A 192 5.18 12.79 -0.41
N GLY A 193 4.91 12.83 -1.70
CA GLY A 193 4.58 14.00 -2.49
C GLY A 193 4.45 13.64 -3.96
N GLU A 194 4.84 14.54 -4.84
CA GLU A 194 4.99 14.32 -6.28
C GLU A 194 6.11 13.33 -6.61
N ALA A 195 6.11 12.82 -7.84
CA ALA A 195 7.19 11.98 -8.34
C ALA A 195 8.56 12.68 -8.20
N PRO A 196 9.59 12.00 -7.68
CA PRO A 196 10.92 12.58 -7.61
C PRO A 196 11.48 12.87 -9.00
N ARG A 197 12.22 13.97 -9.14
CA ARG A 197 12.79 14.37 -10.42
C ARG A 197 13.91 13.41 -10.85
N GLY A 198 13.90 13.02 -12.11
CA GLY A 198 14.95 12.19 -12.72
C GLY A 198 14.64 10.69 -12.66
N LEU A 199 15.63 9.87 -13.05
CA LEU A 199 15.50 8.42 -13.18
C LEU A 199 16.31 7.63 -12.14
N ALA A 200 17.02 8.31 -11.25
CA ALA A 200 17.91 7.65 -10.29
C ALA A 200 17.18 6.96 -9.15
N ILE A 201 16.00 7.45 -8.78
CA ILE A 201 15.19 6.91 -7.68
C ILE A 201 13.72 6.84 -8.09
N THR A 202 13.00 5.91 -7.47
CA THR A 202 11.57 5.70 -7.69
C THR A 202 10.71 6.18 -6.51
N GLY A 203 11.29 6.96 -5.59
CA GLY A 203 10.66 7.38 -4.35
C GLY A 203 10.64 6.30 -3.26
N ASP A 204 10.42 6.70 -2.00
CA ASP A 204 10.32 5.78 -0.87
C ASP A 204 8.87 5.27 -0.71
N PRO A 205 8.66 3.95 -0.54
CA PRO A 205 7.34 3.38 -0.27
C PRO A 205 6.91 3.50 1.21
N ILE A 206 7.41 4.47 1.94
CA ILE A 206 7.26 4.61 3.40
C ILE A 206 5.81 4.47 3.86
N PHE A 207 4.85 5.12 3.19
CA PHE A 207 3.42 5.04 3.51
C PHE A 207 2.72 3.75 3.07
N CYS A 208 3.41 2.91 2.26
CA CYS A 208 2.85 1.64 1.77
C CYS A 208 3.34 0.42 2.58
N ARG A 209 4.44 0.56 3.33
CA ARG A 209 5.15 -0.57 3.95
C ARG A 209 4.30 -1.29 4.98
N ILE A 210 3.69 -0.56 5.90
CA ILE A 210 2.88 -1.13 6.98
C ILE A 210 1.68 -1.90 6.43
N TRP A 211 0.98 -1.35 5.45
CA TRP A 211 -0.18 -1.98 4.83
C TRP A 211 0.20 -3.22 4.01
N THR A 212 1.39 -3.23 3.40
CA THR A 212 1.93 -4.43 2.73
C THR A 212 2.21 -5.54 3.75
N LEU A 213 2.86 -5.21 4.88
CA LEU A 213 3.15 -6.18 5.94
C LEU A 213 1.88 -6.74 6.56
N LEU A 214 0.85 -5.92 6.74
CA LEU A 214 -0.44 -6.34 7.27
C LEU A 214 -1.27 -7.17 6.29
N GLY A 215 -0.95 -7.14 4.99
CA GLY A 215 -1.63 -7.94 3.97
C GLY A 215 -3.01 -7.43 3.53
N VAL A 216 -3.40 -6.23 3.96
CA VAL A 216 -4.69 -5.60 3.64
C VAL A 216 -4.77 -5.18 2.16
N PRO A 217 -5.95 -5.10 1.54
CA PRO A 217 -6.13 -4.52 0.22
C PRO A 217 -5.91 -3.01 0.26
N VAL A 218 -5.26 -2.47 -0.77
CA VAL A 218 -4.95 -1.04 -0.86
C VAL A 218 -5.15 -0.55 -2.28
N MET A 219 -5.86 0.55 -2.45
CA MET A 219 -6.02 1.25 -3.71
C MET A 219 -5.45 2.66 -3.63
N ASN A 220 -4.61 3.06 -4.58
CA ASN A 220 -4.38 4.47 -4.86
C ASN A 220 -5.50 5.01 -5.73
N ILE A 221 -6.00 6.20 -5.40
CA ILE A 221 -6.80 7.01 -6.30
C ILE A 221 -6.12 8.36 -6.52
N PRO A 222 -6.11 8.90 -7.77
CA PRO A 222 -5.67 10.26 -8.03
C PRO A 222 -6.51 11.25 -7.22
N CYS A 223 -5.89 12.28 -6.66
CA CYS A 223 -6.59 13.21 -5.78
C CYS A 223 -6.36 14.68 -6.13
N SER A 224 -5.12 15.07 -6.34
CA SER A 224 -4.74 16.46 -6.60
C SER A 224 -3.45 16.55 -7.41
N GLN A 225 -2.98 17.77 -7.61
CA GLN A 225 -1.66 18.06 -8.17
C GLN A 225 -0.82 18.80 -7.13
N GLY A 226 0.47 18.54 -7.14
CA GLY A 226 1.43 19.25 -6.31
C GLY A 226 1.96 20.54 -6.99
N PRO A 227 2.98 21.16 -6.39
CA PRO A 227 3.47 22.49 -6.83
C PRO A 227 4.10 22.49 -8.22
N ASN A 228 4.52 21.35 -8.74
CA ASN A 228 5.06 21.24 -10.11
C ASN A 228 4.02 20.74 -11.12
N GLY A 229 2.75 20.65 -10.75
CA GLY A 229 1.66 20.16 -11.59
C GLY A 229 1.63 18.63 -11.76
N LEU A 230 2.43 17.89 -10.98
CA LEU A 230 2.43 16.44 -11.03
C LEU A 230 1.37 15.83 -10.10
N PRO A 231 0.89 14.61 -10.39
CA PRO A 231 -0.17 13.98 -9.60
C PRO A 231 0.25 13.68 -8.17
N VAL A 232 -0.71 13.81 -7.25
CA VAL A 232 -0.63 13.33 -5.87
C VAL A 232 -1.89 12.53 -5.57
N GLY A 233 -1.71 11.28 -5.15
CA GLY A 233 -2.80 10.37 -4.82
C GLY A 233 -2.95 10.13 -3.33
N VAL A 234 -4.11 9.61 -2.95
CA VAL A 234 -4.38 9.07 -1.62
C VAL A 234 -4.67 7.58 -1.71
N GLN A 235 -4.28 6.83 -0.68
CA GLN A 235 -4.59 5.41 -0.65
C GLN A 235 -5.83 5.12 0.21
N ILE A 236 -6.64 4.19 -0.28
CA ILE A 236 -7.79 3.63 0.39
C ILE A 236 -7.40 2.23 0.84
N ILE A 237 -7.50 1.96 2.12
CA ILE A 237 -7.14 0.70 2.74
C ILE A 237 -8.43 0.03 3.20
N GLY A 238 -8.64 -1.22 2.77
CA GLY A 238 -9.77 -2.06 3.16
C GLY A 238 -9.40 -3.12 4.18
N ARG A 239 -10.41 -3.82 4.70
CA ARG A 239 -10.21 -4.99 5.56
C ARG A 239 -9.68 -6.17 4.73
N ILE A 240 -8.91 -7.06 5.36
CA ILE A 240 -8.43 -8.28 4.70
C ILE A 240 -9.64 -9.09 4.21
N GLY A 241 -9.63 -9.44 2.92
CA GLY A 241 -10.68 -10.24 2.28
C GLY A 241 -11.95 -9.48 1.92
N ASP A 242 -12.06 -8.19 2.26
CA ASP A 242 -13.20 -7.33 1.93
C ASP A 242 -12.84 -6.34 0.80
N ASP A 243 -12.16 -6.86 -0.21
CA ASP A 243 -11.64 -6.09 -1.35
C ASP A 243 -12.76 -5.40 -2.13
N ALA A 244 -13.90 -6.08 -2.34
CA ALA A 244 -15.04 -5.52 -3.08
C ALA A 244 -15.61 -4.27 -2.39
N ARG A 245 -15.69 -4.28 -1.05
CA ARG A 245 -16.14 -3.10 -0.27
C ARG A 245 -15.18 -1.92 -0.45
N ALA A 246 -13.89 -2.19 -0.34
CA ALA A 246 -12.87 -1.17 -0.47
C ALA A 246 -12.84 -0.59 -1.90
N LEU A 247 -13.00 -1.41 -2.94
CA LEU A 247 -13.14 -0.99 -4.33
C LEU A 247 -14.40 -0.14 -4.54
N GLY A 248 -15.53 -0.52 -3.94
CA GLY A 248 -16.77 0.27 -4.01
C GLY A 248 -16.61 1.67 -3.38
N VAL A 249 -15.89 1.77 -2.26
CA VAL A 249 -15.59 3.08 -1.65
C VAL A 249 -14.59 3.87 -2.51
N ALA A 250 -13.60 3.20 -3.12
CA ALA A 250 -12.65 3.85 -4.01
C ALA A 250 -13.33 4.45 -5.25
N GLU A 251 -14.25 3.71 -5.88
CA GLU A 251 -15.08 4.19 -6.98
C GLU A 251 -15.90 5.41 -6.55
N TRP A 252 -16.62 5.27 -5.44
CA TRP A 252 -17.43 6.34 -4.87
C TRP A 252 -16.62 7.60 -4.57
N MET A 253 -15.39 7.47 -4.08
CA MET A 253 -14.51 8.61 -3.81
C MET A 253 -13.96 9.22 -5.09
N GLN A 254 -13.51 8.42 -6.05
CA GLN A 254 -12.93 8.93 -7.30
C GLN A 254 -13.92 9.78 -8.11
N GLU A 255 -15.21 9.44 -8.08
CA GLU A 255 -16.25 10.24 -8.73
C GLU A 255 -16.46 11.64 -8.10
N ARG A 256 -15.86 11.90 -6.94
CA ARG A 256 -16.09 13.10 -6.11
C ARG A 256 -14.83 13.93 -5.86
N LEU A 257 -13.69 13.47 -6.37
CA LEU A 257 -12.41 14.17 -6.34
C LEU A 257 -12.14 14.90 -7.65
#